data_b582c339d00f7419aca68f81a447b059
#
_entry.id   b582c339d00f7419aca68f81a447b059
#
_cell.length_a   1.000
_cell.length_b   1.000
_cell.length_c   1.000
_cell.angle_alpha   90.00
_cell.angle_beta   90.00
_cell.angle_gamma   90.00
#
_symmetry.space_group_name_H-M   'P 1'
#
loop_
_entity.id
_entity.type
_entity.pdbx_description
1 polymer ?
#
loop_
_entity_poly.entity_id
_entity_poly.type
_entity_poly.pdbx_seq_one_letter_code
_entity_poly.pdbx_strand_id
1 'polypeptide(L)'
;ISERFIYLADEANMPYGIYNAEGKADFLRELVLKDVLFLLGNSYYSSPQDRMPKKDKGAVKSIVIACNTATAYGLETVRDAMNDWDLDIEILGIIEAGAKNAIELLSGRGKDKSVIGVLATEGTCASGGYPASILKIAKHQIPEADIMVVQQAGIGLAGAIDEDINYIDPSASEIRDAQLYYGPGIDHSDYPIDLTLWDKYNFKTGNGLLIERDEQGEITRIQINSVLNYIRYMVTNLVISSSDYPDYSLDAVILGCTHYPYFESDIREHLLFLKQLDEKYERIIPENIALINPAQSLAIELYKDLVSSDLTGKDHY
;
A
#
# COMPACT_ATOMS: atom_id res chain seq x y z
N ILE A 1 0.94 6.79 -28.01
CA ILE A 1 -0.50 6.79 -27.67
C ILE A 1 -0.78 8.14 -27.04
N SER A 2 -1.70 8.91 -27.64
CA SER A 2 -2.12 10.22 -27.13
C SER A 2 -3.39 10.02 -26.30
N GLU A 3 -3.23 9.64 -25.01
CA GLU A 3 -4.34 9.58 -24.07
C GLU A 3 -4.39 10.86 -23.25
N ARG A 4 -5.59 11.23 -22.85
CA ARG A 4 -5.86 12.39 -22.01
C ARG A 4 -6.20 11.91 -20.61
N PHE A 5 -5.49 12.38 -19.62
CA PHE A 5 -5.71 12.01 -18.21
C PHE A 5 -6.40 13.15 -17.48
N ILE A 6 -7.40 12.81 -16.69
CA ILE A 6 -8.00 13.68 -15.70
C ILE A 6 -7.60 13.14 -14.34
N TYR A 7 -6.85 13.91 -13.58
CA TYR A 7 -6.45 13.58 -12.23
C TYR A 7 -7.39 14.22 -11.22
N LEU A 8 -7.83 13.43 -10.24
CA LEU A 8 -8.61 13.90 -9.10
C LEU A 8 -7.92 13.44 -7.82
N ALA A 9 -7.68 14.36 -6.91
CA ALA A 9 -7.24 14.09 -5.54
C ALA A 9 -8.23 14.73 -4.57
N ASP A 10 -8.82 13.93 -3.69
CA ASP A 10 -9.73 14.38 -2.64
C ASP A 10 -8.94 14.79 -1.38
N GLU A 11 -8.07 15.81 -1.53
CA GLU A 11 -7.18 16.27 -0.46
C GLU A 11 -7.92 16.70 0.81
N ALA A 12 -9.15 17.18 0.65
CA ALA A 12 -9.97 17.67 1.77
C ALA A 12 -10.41 16.55 2.74
N ASN A 13 -10.47 15.30 2.26
CA ASN A 13 -10.93 14.14 3.02
C ASN A 13 -9.81 13.09 3.25
N MET A 14 -8.61 13.33 2.75
CA MET A 14 -7.45 12.47 3.02
C MET A 14 -6.88 12.73 4.43
N PRO A 15 -6.24 11.75 5.07
CA PRO A 15 -5.92 10.40 4.57
C PRO A 15 -7.07 9.40 4.75
N TYR A 16 -7.38 8.63 3.72
CA TYR A 16 -8.49 7.65 3.74
C TYR A 16 -8.29 6.48 4.71
N GLY A 17 -7.06 6.20 5.11
CA GLY A 17 -6.73 5.09 6.01
C GLY A 17 -7.37 5.17 7.39
N ILE A 18 -7.72 6.37 7.87
CA ILE A 18 -8.29 6.58 9.21
C ILE A 18 -9.78 6.22 9.32
N TYR A 19 -10.53 6.30 8.21
CA TYR A 19 -12.00 6.14 8.26
C TYR A 19 -12.45 4.78 8.76
N ASN A 20 -11.73 3.71 8.43
CA ASN A 20 -12.07 2.38 8.90
C ASN A 20 -11.87 2.25 10.43
N ALA A 21 -10.76 2.76 10.96
CA ALA A 21 -10.48 2.75 12.39
C ALA A 21 -11.53 3.53 13.20
N GLU A 22 -12.12 4.56 12.59
CA GLU A 22 -13.20 5.36 13.18
C GLU A 22 -14.61 4.79 12.94
N GLY A 23 -14.73 3.60 12.33
CA GLY A 23 -16.02 2.99 12.01
C GLY A 23 -16.80 3.72 10.90
N LYS A 24 -16.12 4.50 10.05
CA LYS A 24 -16.70 5.32 9.00
C LYS A 24 -16.50 4.74 7.59
N ALA A 25 -16.44 3.43 7.44
CA ALA A 25 -16.23 2.78 6.14
C ALA A 25 -17.32 3.15 5.11
N ASP A 26 -18.58 3.31 5.53
CA ASP A 26 -19.68 3.71 4.63
C ASP A 26 -19.49 5.14 4.12
N PHE A 27 -19.01 6.04 4.96
CA PHE A 27 -18.70 7.41 4.55
C PHE A 27 -17.55 7.44 3.52
N LEU A 28 -16.54 6.60 3.70
CA LEU A 28 -15.46 6.46 2.72
C LEU A 28 -15.99 5.96 1.36
N ARG A 29 -16.92 4.99 1.34
CA ARG A 29 -17.58 4.55 0.10
C ARG A 29 -18.31 5.68 -0.60
N GLU A 30 -19.01 6.51 0.18
CA GLU A 30 -19.70 7.69 -0.34
C GLU A 30 -18.72 8.70 -0.95
N LEU A 31 -17.57 8.95 -0.33
CA LEU A 31 -16.54 9.83 -0.86
C LEU A 31 -16.01 9.32 -2.19
N VAL A 32 -15.61 8.04 -2.27
CA VAL A 32 -15.13 7.43 -3.51
C VAL A 32 -16.18 7.51 -4.62
N LEU A 33 -17.45 7.28 -4.30
CA LEU A 33 -18.54 7.42 -5.28
C LEU A 33 -18.73 8.86 -5.75
N LYS A 34 -18.59 9.85 -4.86
CA LYS A 34 -18.63 11.27 -5.24
C LYS A 34 -17.50 11.66 -6.17
N ASP A 35 -16.30 11.15 -5.94
CA ASP A 35 -15.15 11.36 -6.82
C ASP A 35 -15.41 10.81 -8.22
N VAL A 36 -15.96 9.60 -8.30
CA VAL A 36 -16.36 8.98 -9.56
C VAL A 36 -17.44 9.79 -10.27
N LEU A 37 -18.47 10.26 -9.55
CA LEU A 37 -19.51 11.12 -10.12
C LEU A 37 -18.94 12.42 -10.70
N PHE A 38 -17.95 13.01 -10.04
CA PHE A 38 -17.25 14.17 -10.59
C PHE A 38 -16.52 13.83 -11.89
N LEU A 39 -15.83 12.68 -11.93
CA LEU A 39 -15.12 12.22 -13.13
C LEU A 39 -16.06 11.87 -14.29
N LEU A 40 -17.26 11.36 -14.03
CA LEU A 40 -18.29 11.10 -15.03
C LEU A 40 -18.89 12.38 -15.60
N GLY A 41 -18.92 13.46 -14.83
CA GLY A 41 -19.44 14.75 -15.24
C GLY A 41 -18.61 15.40 -16.36
N ASN A 42 -19.07 16.52 -16.87
CA ASN A 42 -18.41 17.28 -17.95
C ASN A 42 -17.47 18.39 -17.43
N SER A 43 -17.24 18.43 -16.13
CA SER A 43 -16.49 19.50 -15.46
C SER A 43 -15.06 19.08 -15.13
N TYR A 44 -14.12 20.01 -15.21
CA TYR A 44 -12.74 19.86 -14.74
C TYR A 44 -12.10 21.21 -14.46
N TYR A 45 -11.03 21.22 -13.69
CA TYR A 45 -10.17 22.39 -13.47
C TYR A 45 -8.90 22.23 -14.28
N SER A 46 -8.44 23.29 -14.97
CA SER A 46 -7.17 23.25 -15.74
C SER A 46 -5.96 23.52 -14.86
N SER A 47 -6.20 24.13 -13.70
CA SER A 47 -5.17 24.55 -12.74
C SER A 47 -5.77 24.58 -11.33
N PRO A 48 -4.99 24.29 -10.29
CA PRO A 48 -5.41 24.44 -8.89
C PRO A 48 -5.87 25.86 -8.52
N GLN A 49 -5.50 26.87 -9.30
CA GLN A 49 -5.89 28.26 -9.10
C GLN A 49 -7.23 28.63 -9.76
N ASP A 50 -7.78 27.77 -10.57
CA ASP A 50 -9.06 28.03 -11.23
C ASP A 50 -10.20 28.08 -10.21
N ARG A 51 -10.96 29.18 -10.19
CA ARG A 51 -12.12 29.35 -9.30
C ARG A 51 -13.40 28.73 -9.83
N MET A 52 -13.47 28.46 -11.12
CA MET A 52 -14.63 27.90 -11.80
C MET A 52 -14.20 26.76 -12.70
N PRO A 53 -14.92 25.62 -12.70
CA PRO A 53 -14.61 24.52 -13.60
C PRO A 53 -14.94 24.88 -15.03
N LYS A 54 -14.16 24.37 -15.97
CA LYS A 54 -14.54 24.25 -17.38
C LYS A 54 -15.59 23.16 -17.52
N LYS A 55 -16.42 23.23 -18.57
CA LYS A 55 -17.56 22.32 -18.80
C LYS A 55 -17.52 21.67 -20.19
N ASP A 56 -16.33 21.48 -20.71
CA ASP A 56 -16.08 20.91 -22.05
C ASP A 56 -15.28 19.61 -21.99
N LYS A 57 -15.31 18.90 -20.85
CA LYS A 57 -14.70 17.59 -20.70
C LYS A 57 -15.55 16.56 -21.45
N GLY A 58 -14.90 15.79 -22.34
CA GLY A 58 -15.51 14.61 -22.96
C GLY A 58 -15.79 13.49 -21.96
N ALA A 59 -16.55 12.49 -22.36
CA ALA A 59 -16.79 11.30 -21.57
C ALA A 59 -15.47 10.56 -21.27
N VAL A 60 -15.37 9.95 -20.08
CA VAL A 60 -14.23 9.11 -19.72
C VAL A 60 -14.39 7.72 -20.34
N LYS A 61 -13.28 7.11 -20.74
CA LYS A 61 -13.24 5.74 -21.29
C LYS A 61 -13.14 4.70 -20.18
N SER A 62 -12.41 5.04 -19.13
CA SER A 62 -12.15 4.18 -17.98
C SER A 62 -11.88 5.07 -16.78
N ILE A 63 -12.13 4.55 -15.59
CA ILE A 63 -11.80 5.18 -14.32
C ILE A 63 -10.85 4.27 -13.54
N VAL A 64 -9.80 4.86 -13.00
CA VAL A 64 -8.76 4.15 -12.24
C VAL A 64 -8.78 4.62 -10.80
N ILE A 65 -8.98 3.71 -9.87
CA ILE A 65 -8.86 3.97 -8.42
C ILE A 65 -7.44 3.60 -8.00
N ALA A 66 -6.57 4.61 -7.92
CA ALA A 66 -5.14 4.42 -7.63
C ALA A 66 -4.80 4.36 -6.14
N CYS A 67 -5.74 4.72 -5.25
CA CYS A 67 -5.56 4.58 -3.81
C CYS A 67 -5.95 3.17 -3.36
N ASN A 68 -5.07 2.50 -2.59
CA ASN A 68 -5.34 1.14 -2.09
C ASN A 68 -6.55 1.12 -1.14
N THR A 69 -6.62 2.05 -0.20
CA THR A 69 -7.75 2.14 0.74
C THR A 69 -9.05 2.44 0.00
N ALA A 70 -9.06 3.40 -0.94
CA ALA A 70 -10.25 3.69 -1.75
C ALA A 70 -10.69 2.47 -2.58
N THR A 71 -9.74 1.72 -3.17
CA THR A 71 -10.04 0.48 -3.89
C THR A 71 -10.67 -0.56 -2.96
N ALA A 72 -10.06 -0.78 -1.79
CA ALA A 72 -10.52 -1.79 -0.84
C ALA A 72 -11.97 -1.60 -0.39
N TYR A 73 -12.39 -0.36 -0.19
CA TYR A 73 -13.72 -0.05 0.36
C TYR A 73 -14.72 0.41 -0.71
N GLY A 74 -14.27 1.02 -1.81
CA GLY A 74 -15.15 1.70 -2.75
C GLY A 74 -15.34 1.00 -4.11
N LEU A 75 -14.40 0.14 -4.54
CA LEU A 75 -14.40 -0.40 -5.90
C LEU A 75 -15.71 -1.12 -6.28
N GLU A 76 -16.17 -2.04 -5.44
CA GLU A 76 -17.41 -2.78 -5.71
C GLU A 76 -18.63 -1.85 -5.70
N THR A 77 -18.70 -0.90 -4.77
CA THR A 77 -19.78 0.10 -4.74
C THR A 77 -19.83 0.92 -6.03
N VAL A 78 -18.65 1.29 -6.56
CA VAL A 78 -18.57 2.02 -7.83
C VAL A 78 -18.99 1.15 -9.00
N ARG A 79 -18.56 -0.12 -9.07
CA ARG A 79 -18.95 -1.07 -10.11
C ARG A 79 -20.45 -1.32 -10.11
N ASP A 80 -21.04 -1.53 -8.94
CA ASP A 80 -22.49 -1.68 -8.80
C ASP A 80 -23.23 -0.45 -9.30
N ALA A 81 -22.75 0.76 -8.95
CA ALA A 81 -23.34 1.99 -9.44
C ALA A 81 -23.22 2.14 -10.97
N MET A 82 -22.10 1.76 -11.61
CA MET A 82 -21.97 1.75 -13.07
C MET A 82 -23.01 0.82 -13.71
N ASN A 83 -23.19 -0.38 -13.15
CA ASN A 83 -24.18 -1.33 -13.61
C ASN A 83 -25.61 -0.78 -13.46
N ASP A 84 -25.94 -0.21 -12.30
CA ASP A 84 -27.27 0.36 -12.01
C ASP A 84 -27.61 1.55 -12.93
N TRP A 85 -26.60 2.31 -13.35
CA TRP A 85 -26.78 3.45 -14.26
C TRP A 85 -26.65 3.08 -15.74
N ASP A 86 -26.45 1.81 -16.07
CA ASP A 86 -26.26 1.30 -17.45
C ASP A 86 -25.11 2.03 -18.18
N LEU A 87 -24.00 2.24 -17.44
CA LEU A 87 -22.79 2.87 -17.97
C LEU A 87 -21.72 1.82 -18.27
N ASP A 88 -21.35 1.70 -19.53
CA ASP A 88 -20.28 0.81 -20.00
C ASP A 88 -18.91 1.52 -19.84
N ILE A 89 -18.48 1.68 -18.57
CA ILE A 89 -17.20 2.30 -18.22
C ILE A 89 -16.43 1.34 -17.33
N GLU A 90 -15.25 0.93 -17.79
CA GLU A 90 -14.38 0.06 -17.02
C GLU A 90 -13.82 0.78 -15.76
N ILE A 91 -13.94 0.12 -14.62
CA ILE A 91 -13.42 0.60 -13.35
C ILE A 91 -12.31 -0.33 -12.89
N LEU A 92 -11.08 0.18 -12.88
CA LEU A 92 -9.88 -0.56 -12.49
C LEU A 92 -9.42 -0.17 -11.09
N GLY A 93 -9.15 -1.18 -10.26
CA GLY A 93 -8.65 -1.00 -8.89
C GLY A 93 -7.21 -1.44 -8.74
N ILE A 94 -6.43 -0.68 -8.00
CA ILE A 94 -4.99 -0.92 -7.81
C ILE A 94 -4.70 -2.25 -7.08
N ILE A 95 -5.57 -2.69 -6.16
CA ILE A 95 -5.39 -3.94 -5.40
C ILE A 95 -5.45 -5.15 -6.34
N GLU A 96 -6.45 -5.20 -7.22
CA GLU A 96 -6.60 -6.31 -8.17
C GLU A 96 -5.43 -6.38 -9.14
N ALA A 97 -4.97 -5.24 -9.64
CA ALA A 97 -3.82 -5.17 -10.54
C ALA A 97 -2.52 -5.66 -9.87
N GLY A 98 -2.28 -5.26 -8.62
CA GLY A 98 -1.14 -5.74 -7.83
C GLY A 98 -1.20 -7.23 -7.54
N ALA A 99 -2.37 -7.74 -7.16
CA ALA A 99 -2.62 -9.15 -6.90
C ALA A 99 -2.41 -10.02 -8.16
N LYS A 100 -2.92 -9.56 -9.29
CA LYS A 100 -2.77 -10.25 -10.58
C LYS A 100 -1.31 -10.36 -11.00
N ASN A 101 -0.56 -9.26 -10.89
CA ASN A 101 0.87 -9.28 -11.19
C ASN A 101 1.64 -10.26 -10.28
N ALA A 102 1.32 -10.30 -8.98
CA ALA A 102 1.94 -11.26 -8.07
C ALA A 102 1.70 -12.71 -8.51
N ILE A 103 0.47 -13.06 -8.86
CA ILE A 103 0.11 -14.42 -9.30
C ILE A 103 0.71 -14.74 -10.67
N GLU A 104 0.71 -13.83 -11.63
CA GLU A 104 1.36 -14.01 -12.94
C GLU A 104 2.85 -14.29 -12.78
N LEU A 105 3.53 -13.59 -11.86
CA LEU A 105 4.93 -13.79 -11.54
C LEU A 105 5.19 -15.18 -10.95
N LEU A 106 4.39 -15.64 -9.98
CA LEU A 106 4.51 -16.96 -9.38
C LEU A 106 4.24 -18.07 -10.40
N SER A 107 3.21 -17.92 -11.22
CA SER A 107 2.91 -18.84 -12.33
C SER A 107 4.09 -18.98 -13.27
N GLY A 108 4.71 -17.87 -13.66
CA GLY A 108 5.91 -17.87 -14.52
C GLY A 108 7.14 -18.53 -13.89
N ARG A 109 7.21 -18.62 -12.56
CA ARG A 109 8.31 -19.27 -11.82
C ARG A 109 8.05 -20.74 -11.51
N GLY A 110 6.85 -21.27 -11.76
CA GLY A 110 6.46 -22.64 -11.43
C GLY A 110 6.56 -22.96 -9.93
N LYS A 111 6.17 -22.02 -9.08
CA LYS A 111 6.23 -22.17 -7.62
C LYS A 111 4.97 -22.85 -7.09
N ASP A 112 5.18 -23.92 -6.32
CA ASP A 112 4.10 -24.70 -5.71
C ASP A 112 3.73 -24.18 -4.31
N LYS A 113 4.71 -23.65 -3.56
CA LYS A 113 4.52 -23.08 -2.22
C LYS A 113 5.17 -21.69 -2.15
N SER A 114 4.39 -20.67 -1.86
CA SER A 114 4.88 -19.30 -1.80
C SER A 114 4.18 -18.48 -0.72
N VAL A 115 4.92 -17.57 -0.09
CA VAL A 115 4.37 -16.45 0.65
C VAL A 115 4.37 -15.21 -0.27
N ILE A 116 3.25 -14.55 -0.34
CA ILE A 116 3.14 -13.19 -0.87
C ILE A 116 3.03 -12.24 0.33
N GLY A 117 4.05 -11.43 0.53
CA GLY A 117 4.03 -10.35 1.50
C GLY A 117 3.25 -9.15 0.97
N VAL A 118 2.55 -8.46 1.85
CA VAL A 118 1.87 -7.19 1.55
C VAL A 118 2.28 -6.16 2.58
N LEU A 119 3.01 -5.14 2.16
CA LEU A 119 3.25 -3.94 2.96
C LEU A 119 2.19 -2.91 2.58
N ALA A 120 1.30 -2.54 3.50
CA ALA A 120 0.20 -1.62 3.19
C ALA A 120 -0.17 -0.76 4.41
N THR A 121 -1.03 0.23 4.22
CA THR A 121 -1.58 0.99 5.34
C THR A 121 -2.47 0.13 6.23
N GLU A 122 -2.68 0.54 7.49
CA GLU A 122 -3.56 -0.15 8.43
C GLU A 122 -4.94 -0.40 7.84
N GLY A 123 -5.58 0.64 7.27
CA GLY A 123 -6.90 0.50 6.65
C GLY A 123 -6.92 -0.50 5.50
N THR A 124 -5.88 -0.53 4.68
CA THR A 124 -5.76 -1.51 3.57
C THR A 124 -5.59 -2.93 4.11
N CYS A 125 -4.74 -3.15 5.12
CA CYS A 125 -4.57 -4.46 5.75
C CYS A 125 -5.87 -4.93 6.44
N ALA A 126 -6.53 -4.04 7.20
CA ALA A 126 -7.77 -4.35 7.90
C ALA A 126 -8.93 -4.71 6.95
N SER A 127 -8.93 -4.20 5.72
CA SER A 127 -9.93 -4.54 4.70
C SER A 127 -9.88 -5.99 4.22
N GLY A 128 -8.71 -6.64 4.33
CA GLY A 128 -8.47 -7.95 3.73
C GLY A 128 -8.50 -7.98 2.20
N GLY A 129 -8.48 -6.82 1.54
CA GLY A 129 -8.64 -6.70 0.08
C GLY A 129 -7.55 -7.43 -0.71
N TYR A 130 -6.29 -7.31 -0.30
CA TYR A 130 -5.20 -8.05 -0.95
C TYR A 130 -5.30 -9.56 -0.78
N PRO A 131 -5.45 -10.13 0.45
CA PRO A 131 -5.65 -11.57 0.60
C PRO A 131 -6.81 -12.11 -0.23
N ALA A 132 -7.96 -11.43 -0.20
CA ALA A 132 -9.13 -11.85 -0.97
C ALA A 132 -8.86 -11.86 -2.48
N SER A 133 -8.26 -10.81 -3.03
CA SER A 133 -7.94 -10.71 -4.46
C SER A 133 -6.88 -11.73 -4.87
N ILE A 134 -5.79 -11.87 -4.10
CA ILE A 134 -4.71 -12.82 -4.38
C ILE A 134 -5.25 -14.25 -4.42
N LEU A 135 -5.97 -14.66 -3.38
CA LEU A 135 -6.49 -16.04 -3.28
C LEU A 135 -7.57 -16.33 -4.33
N LYS A 136 -8.41 -15.35 -4.67
CA LYS A 136 -9.38 -15.47 -5.76
C LYS A 136 -8.70 -15.70 -7.10
N ILE A 137 -7.66 -14.91 -7.42
CA ILE A 137 -6.94 -15.02 -8.70
C ILE A 137 -6.11 -16.31 -8.74
N ALA A 138 -5.40 -16.66 -7.65
CA ALA A 138 -4.62 -17.89 -7.54
C ALA A 138 -5.47 -19.12 -7.81
N LYS A 139 -6.65 -19.21 -7.22
CA LYS A 139 -7.60 -20.32 -7.43
C LYS A 139 -7.95 -20.55 -8.90
N HIS A 140 -7.96 -19.49 -9.72
CA HIS A 140 -8.28 -19.58 -11.15
C HIS A 140 -7.05 -19.84 -12.03
N GLN A 141 -5.90 -19.22 -11.72
CA GLN A 141 -4.71 -19.24 -12.57
C GLN A 141 -3.70 -20.33 -12.21
N ILE A 142 -3.56 -20.61 -10.92
CA ILE A 142 -2.60 -21.58 -10.37
C ILE A 142 -3.26 -22.43 -9.25
N PRO A 143 -4.34 -23.19 -9.54
CA PRO A 143 -5.16 -23.86 -8.53
C PRO A 143 -4.43 -24.88 -7.68
N GLU A 144 -3.31 -25.42 -8.16
CA GLU A 144 -2.49 -26.41 -7.44
C GLU A 144 -1.44 -25.77 -6.54
N ALA A 145 -1.21 -24.45 -6.66
CA ALA A 145 -0.23 -23.75 -5.82
C ALA A 145 -0.80 -23.43 -4.45
N ASP A 146 0.00 -23.65 -3.42
CA ASP A 146 -0.33 -23.33 -2.02
C ASP A 146 0.25 -21.94 -1.68
N ILE A 147 -0.62 -20.94 -1.64
CA ILE A 147 -0.25 -19.55 -1.47
C ILE A 147 -0.67 -19.04 -0.09
N MET A 148 0.30 -18.60 0.68
CA MET A 148 0.08 -17.86 1.92
C MET A 148 0.22 -16.37 1.68
N VAL A 149 -0.65 -15.57 2.28
CA VAL A 149 -0.59 -14.10 2.21
C VAL A 149 -0.32 -13.55 3.60
N VAL A 150 0.81 -12.87 3.75
CA VAL A 150 1.21 -12.23 5.00
C VAL A 150 1.14 -10.71 4.82
N GLN A 151 0.30 -10.06 5.60
CA GLN A 151 0.16 -8.61 5.59
C GLN A 151 0.92 -7.98 6.76
N GLN A 152 1.63 -6.90 6.48
CA GLN A 152 2.23 -6.04 7.48
C GLN A 152 1.71 -4.62 7.31
N ALA A 153 1.00 -4.14 8.33
CA ALA A 153 0.55 -2.76 8.37
C ALA A 153 1.72 -1.80 8.61
N GLY A 154 1.76 -0.75 7.80
CA GLY A 154 2.75 0.32 7.89
C GLY A 154 2.23 1.49 8.69
N ILE A 155 2.06 1.27 10.00
CA ILE A 155 1.64 2.36 10.88
C ILE A 155 2.60 3.54 10.75
N GLY A 156 2.07 4.69 10.39
CA GLY A 156 2.79 5.95 10.31
C GLY A 156 3.77 6.10 9.14
N LEU A 157 4.07 5.04 8.37
CA LEU A 157 5.08 5.16 7.29
C LEU A 157 4.64 6.14 6.20
N ALA A 158 3.38 6.11 5.77
CA ALA A 158 2.89 7.07 4.76
C ALA A 158 2.99 8.51 5.27
N GLY A 159 2.53 8.78 6.51
CA GLY A 159 2.65 10.11 7.12
C GLY A 159 4.10 10.54 7.34
N ALA A 160 5.00 9.60 7.69
CA ALA A 160 6.42 9.90 7.79
C ALA A 160 7.04 10.29 6.44
N ILE A 161 6.60 9.67 5.34
CA ILE A 161 7.03 10.03 3.98
C ILE A 161 6.50 11.41 3.59
N ASP A 162 5.30 11.77 4.02
CA ASP A 162 4.70 13.09 3.80
C ASP A 162 5.22 14.17 4.78
N GLU A 163 6.23 13.82 5.61
CA GLU A 163 6.81 14.72 6.62
C GLU A 163 5.79 15.22 7.68
N ASP A 164 4.74 14.42 7.95
CA ASP A 164 3.76 14.74 8.98
C ASP A 164 4.41 14.70 10.36
N ILE A 165 4.32 15.83 11.06
CA ILE A 165 4.92 16.06 12.37
C ILE A 165 4.48 15.04 13.43
N ASN A 166 3.33 14.41 13.27
CA ASN A 166 2.84 13.38 14.20
C ASN A 166 3.63 12.06 14.09
N TYR A 167 4.41 11.87 13.03
CA TYR A 167 5.21 10.66 12.81
C TYR A 167 6.70 10.92 12.84
N ILE A 168 7.19 11.98 12.22
CA ILE A 168 8.58 12.40 12.26
C ILE A 168 8.70 13.89 12.58
N ASP A 169 9.65 14.25 13.42
CA ASP A 169 10.01 15.63 13.73
C ASP A 169 11.53 15.80 13.63
N PRO A 170 12.03 16.34 12.52
CA PRO A 170 13.47 16.54 12.32
C PRO A 170 14.12 17.45 13.37
N SER A 171 13.33 18.25 14.08
CA SER A 171 13.82 19.15 15.14
C SER A 171 13.89 18.49 16.51
N ALA A 172 13.20 17.35 16.71
CA ALA A 172 13.18 16.66 18.00
C ALA A 172 14.55 15.98 18.27
N SER A 173 15.05 16.18 19.47
CA SER A 173 16.27 15.52 19.98
C SER A 173 16.00 14.57 21.15
N GLU A 174 14.76 14.58 21.66
CA GLU A 174 14.29 13.78 22.80
C GLU A 174 12.89 13.23 22.50
N ILE A 175 12.45 12.25 23.28
CA ILE A 175 11.10 11.68 23.21
C ILE A 175 10.06 12.78 23.32
N ARG A 176 9.14 12.79 22.36
CA ARG A 176 7.99 13.70 22.31
C ARG A 176 6.85 13.21 23.21
N ASP A 177 5.97 14.11 23.61
CA ASP A 177 4.75 13.74 24.32
C ASP A 177 3.94 12.71 23.53
N ALA A 178 3.33 11.75 24.25
CA ALA A 178 2.55 10.67 23.61
C ALA A 178 1.38 11.17 22.75
N GLN A 179 0.87 12.38 23.02
CA GLN A 179 -0.20 13.01 22.22
C GLN A 179 0.29 13.60 20.89
N LEU A 180 1.62 13.71 20.71
CA LEU A 180 2.28 14.27 19.55
C LEU A 180 2.98 13.21 18.69
N TYR A 181 2.81 11.93 19.01
CA TYR A 181 3.42 10.84 18.28
C TYR A 181 2.44 9.66 18.13
N TYR A 182 2.16 9.29 16.89
CA TYR A 182 1.21 8.24 16.53
C TYR A 182 1.87 7.02 15.87
N GLY A 183 3.18 6.96 15.88
CA GLY A 183 3.92 5.83 15.32
C GLY A 183 4.09 4.65 16.29
N PRO A 184 4.81 3.59 15.89
CA PRO A 184 5.10 2.43 16.72
C PRO A 184 5.91 2.80 17.98
N GLY A 185 5.65 2.12 19.07
CA GLY A 185 6.36 2.30 20.33
C GLY A 185 6.44 0.98 21.11
N ILE A 186 7.19 0.91 22.21
CA ILE A 186 7.31 -0.31 23.01
C ILE A 186 5.94 -0.74 23.55
N ASP A 187 5.14 0.22 23.99
CA ASP A 187 3.83 -0.02 24.61
C ASP A 187 2.64 0.11 23.63
N HIS A 188 2.90 0.15 22.33
CA HIS A 188 1.81 0.25 21.36
C HIS A 188 1.00 -1.05 21.35
N SER A 189 -0.34 -0.98 21.52
CA SER A 189 -1.22 -2.14 21.68
C SER A 189 -1.15 -3.13 20.50
N ASP A 190 -1.09 -2.62 19.27
CA ASP A 190 -1.20 -3.43 18.06
C ASP A 190 0.12 -3.52 17.27
N TYR A 191 1.00 -2.54 17.44
CA TYR A 191 2.26 -2.41 16.69
C TYR A 191 3.44 -2.12 17.62
N PRO A 192 3.73 -3.02 18.58
CA PRO A 192 4.83 -2.83 19.52
C PRO A 192 6.19 -2.93 18.81
N ILE A 193 7.14 -2.14 19.28
CA ILE A 193 8.55 -2.36 18.95
C ILE A 193 9.07 -3.44 19.91
N ASP A 194 9.29 -4.64 19.40
CA ASP A 194 9.82 -5.76 20.16
C ASP A 194 11.34 -5.62 20.35
N LEU A 195 11.79 -5.34 21.56
CA LEU A 195 13.21 -5.17 21.85
C LEU A 195 14.04 -6.42 21.61
N THR A 196 13.44 -7.62 21.58
CA THR A 196 14.15 -8.87 21.24
C THR A 196 14.56 -8.93 19.78
N LEU A 197 13.95 -8.09 18.93
CA LEU A 197 14.26 -7.95 17.52
C LEU A 197 15.21 -6.79 17.22
N TRP A 198 15.82 -6.19 18.23
CA TRP A 198 16.63 -4.98 18.08
C TRP A 198 17.68 -5.07 16.99
N ASP A 199 18.47 -6.15 16.97
CA ASP A 199 19.52 -6.37 15.98
C ASP A 199 18.93 -6.57 14.55
N LYS A 200 17.70 -7.10 14.47
CA LYS A 200 17.00 -7.33 13.20
C LYS A 200 16.42 -6.04 12.63
N TYR A 201 15.92 -5.16 13.47
CA TYR A 201 15.50 -3.83 13.00
C TYR A 201 16.68 -3.04 12.43
N ASN A 202 17.87 -3.21 12.97
CA ASN A 202 19.07 -2.47 12.54
C ASN A 202 18.79 -0.96 12.46
N PHE A 203 18.08 -0.42 13.44
CA PHE A 203 17.68 0.98 13.45
C PHE A 203 18.88 1.92 13.33
N LYS A 204 18.75 2.93 12.51
CA LYS A 204 19.71 4.03 12.46
C LYS A 204 19.48 4.91 13.69
N THR A 205 20.53 5.04 14.48
CA THR A 205 20.57 5.87 15.70
C THR A 205 20.72 7.35 15.37
N GLY A 206 20.87 8.18 16.39
CA GLY A 206 20.85 9.64 16.25
C GLY A 206 19.42 10.14 16.16
N ASN A 207 19.18 11.19 15.40
CA ASN A 207 17.85 11.82 15.30
C ASN A 207 16.79 10.94 14.62
N GLY A 208 17.19 9.85 13.97
CA GLY A 208 16.25 8.91 13.34
C GLY A 208 15.51 8.00 14.31
N LEU A 209 15.93 7.94 15.58
CA LEU A 209 15.34 7.13 16.63
C LEU A 209 15.48 7.83 17.97
N LEU A 210 14.39 8.27 18.55
CA LEU A 210 14.38 8.91 19.87
C LEU A 210 14.19 7.84 20.93
N ILE A 211 15.05 7.84 21.95
CA ILE A 211 15.11 6.79 22.98
C ILE A 211 15.18 7.44 24.38
N GLU A 212 14.30 7.01 25.26
CA GLU A 212 14.37 7.28 26.68
C GLU A 212 14.84 6.05 27.44
N ARG A 213 15.68 6.26 28.47
CA ARG A 213 16.22 5.20 29.31
C ARG A 213 16.01 5.53 30.78
N ASP A 214 15.85 4.49 31.60
CA ASP A 214 15.81 4.63 33.06
C ASP A 214 17.21 4.82 33.67
N GLU A 215 17.25 4.92 35.00
CA GLU A 215 18.49 5.05 35.77
C GLU A 215 19.42 3.83 35.63
N GLN A 216 18.89 2.67 35.25
CA GLN A 216 19.62 1.43 35.02
C GLN A 216 20.16 1.34 33.60
N GLY A 217 19.74 2.28 32.70
CA GLY A 217 20.10 2.34 31.28
C GLY A 217 19.22 1.49 30.39
N GLU A 218 18.13 0.88 30.91
CA GLU A 218 17.17 0.13 30.14
C GLU A 218 16.27 1.06 29.33
N ILE A 219 15.91 0.62 28.14
CA ILE A 219 15.05 1.41 27.25
C ILE A 219 13.62 1.38 27.77
N THR A 220 13.06 2.54 28.07
CA THR A 220 11.70 2.71 28.57
C THR A 220 10.73 3.23 27.50
N ARG A 221 11.21 4.04 26.55
CA ARG A 221 10.39 4.54 25.44
C ARG A 221 11.21 4.64 24.16
N ILE A 222 10.54 4.40 23.03
CA ILE A 222 11.11 4.58 21.69
C ILE A 222 10.08 5.29 20.81
N GLN A 223 10.56 6.23 20.00
CA GLN A 223 9.80 6.81 18.89
C GLN A 223 10.66 6.74 17.63
N ILE A 224 10.11 6.16 16.57
CA ILE A 224 10.75 6.16 15.26
C ILE A 224 10.63 7.59 14.69
N ASN A 225 11.76 8.15 14.26
CA ASN A 225 11.82 9.54 13.80
C ASN A 225 12.48 9.67 12.41
N SER A 226 12.41 8.62 11.60
CA SER A 226 12.86 8.66 10.19
C SER A 226 12.12 7.64 9.35
N VAL A 227 11.87 7.97 8.08
CA VAL A 227 11.26 7.07 7.08
C VAL A 227 12.02 5.74 7.02
N LEU A 228 13.35 5.79 7.01
CA LEU A 228 14.19 4.59 6.92
C LEU A 228 13.95 3.63 8.10
N ASN A 229 13.79 4.13 9.32
CA ASN A 229 13.52 3.28 10.48
C ASN A 229 12.09 2.74 10.48
N TYR A 230 11.10 3.46 9.96
CA TYR A 230 9.77 2.92 9.70
C TYR A 230 9.82 1.74 8.71
N ILE A 231 10.58 1.88 7.62
CA ILE A 231 10.77 0.81 6.63
C ILE A 231 11.41 -0.42 7.30
N ARG A 232 12.46 -0.22 8.07
CA ARG A 232 13.17 -1.29 8.79
C ARG A 232 12.26 -2.03 9.76
N TYR A 233 11.45 -1.30 10.52
CA TYR A 233 10.42 -1.86 11.40
C TYR A 233 9.43 -2.73 10.63
N MET A 234 8.83 -2.20 9.56
CA MET A 234 7.82 -2.91 8.77
C MET A 234 8.39 -4.16 8.08
N VAL A 235 9.53 -4.02 7.42
CA VAL A 235 10.14 -5.12 6.67
C VAL A 235 10.58 -6.23 7.61
N THR A 236 11.13 -5.89 8.77
CA THR A 236 11.50 -6.89 9.79
C THR A 236 10.27 -7.67 10.25
N ASN A 237 9.18 -6.99 10.61
CA ASN A 237 7.96 -7.65 11.08
C ASN A 237 7.31 -8.51 9.98
N LEU A 238 7.33 -8.07 8.72
CA LEU A 238 6.87 -8.89 7.59
C LEU A 238 7.68 -10.19 7.47
N VAL A 239 9.01 -10.10 7.55
CA VAL A 239 9.89 -11.29 7.46
C VAL A 239 9.70 -12.21 8.66
N ILE A 240 9.56 -11.67 9.87
CA ILE A 240 9.27 -12.46 11.07
C ILE A 240 7.97 -13.25 10.90
N SER A 241 6.87 -12.58 10.52
CA SER A 241 5.58 -13.24 10.30
C SER A 241 5.61 -14.24 9.14
N SER A 242 6.38 -13.95 8.08
CA SER A 242 6.59 -14.90 6.98
C SER A 242 7.36 -16.14 7.41
N SER A 243 8.22 -16.04 8.42
CA SER A 243 9.01 -17.16 8.94
C SER A 243 8.21 -18.17 9.77
N ASP A 244 6.94 -17.91 10.04
CA ASP A 244 6.00 -18.88 10.60
C ASP A 244 5.63 -19.99 9.58
N TYR A 245 5.97 -19.78 8.31
CA TYR A 245 5.79 -20.72 7.21
C TYR A 245 7.14 -21.23 6.68
N PRO A 246 7.88 -22.09 7.42
CA PRO A 246 9.27 -22.44 7.12
C PRO A 246 9.45 -23.24 5.82
N ASP A 247 8.39 -23.87 5.31
CA ASP A 247 8.38 -24.61 4.05
C ASP A 247 8.09 -23.76 2.81
N TYR A 248 7.84 -22.45 3.01
CA TYR A 248 7.48 -21.50 1.96
C TYR A 248 8.60 -20.48 1.76
N SER A 249 8.67 -19.91 0.56
CA SER A 249 9.54 -18.77 0.27
C SER A 249 8.71 -17.48 0.13
N LEU A 250 9.23 -16.36 0.62
CA LEU A 250 8.68 -15.02 0.42
C LEU A 250 9.04 -14.54 -0.99
N ASP A 251 8.31 -15.02 -2.00
CA ASP A 251 8.66 -14.81 -3.40
C ASP A 251 8.33 -13.43 -3.96
N ALA A 252 7.35 -12.78 -3.36
CA ALA A 252 6.94 -11.43 -3.75
C ALA A 252 6.52 -10.60 -2.52
N VAL A 253 6.76 -9.29 -2.58
CA VAL A 253 6.22 -8.29 -1.66
C VAL A 253 5.50 -7.22 -2.46
N ILE A 254 4.21 -7.06 -2.21
CA ILE A 254 3.39 -6.00 -2.81
C ILE A 254 3.54 -4.73 -1.97
N LEU A 255 3.90 -3.63 -2.65
CA LEU A 255 4.01 -2.31 -2.05
C LEU A 255 2.62 -1.62 -2.06
N GLY A 256 1.74 -2.05 -1.14
CA GLY A 256 0.32 -1.74 -1.10
C GLY A 256 -0.03 -0.34 -0.58
N CYS A 257 0.85 0.63 -0.80
CA CYS A 257 0.61 2.06 -0.62
C CYS A 257 1.33 2.83 -1.72
N THR A 258 0.73 3.90 -2.22
CA THR A 258 1.29 4.73 -3.31
C THR A 258 2.62 5.39 -2.95
N HIS A 259 2.93 5.54 -1.65
CA HIS A 259 4.18 6.12 -1.16
C HIS A 259 5.35 5.13 -1.14
N TYR A 260 5.09 3.83 -0.93
CA TYR A 260 6.14 2.85 -0.68
C TYR A 260 7.06 2.56 -1.86
N PRO A 261 6.62 2.60 -3.14
CA PRO A 261 7.50 2.40 -4.28
C PRO A 261 8.65 3.40 -4.39
N TYR A 262 8.55 4.59 -3.81
CA TYR A 262 9.65 5.56 -3.76
C TYR A 262 10.84 5.07 -2.93
N PHE A 263 10.60 4.11 -2.03
CA PHE A 263 11.60 3.51 -1.13
C PHE A 263 11.85 2.03 -1.44
N GLU A 264 11.61 1.59 -2.67
CA GLU A 264 11.84 0.19 -3.10
C GLU A 264 13.28 -0.26 -2.82
N SER A 265 14.27 0.62 -3.07
CA SER A 265 15.68 0.33 -2.81
C SER A 265 15.97 0.08 -1.33
N ASP A 266 15.39 0.88 -0.43
CA ASP A 266 15.58 0.75 1.02
C ASP A 266 14.91 -0.49 1.57
N ILE A 267 13.72 -0.83 1.06
CA ILE A 267 12.99 -2.06 1.38
C ILE A 267 13.84 -3.27 0.94
N ARG A 268 14.37 -3.25 -0.27
CA ARG A 268 15.23 -4.32 -0.80
C ARG A 268 16.52 -4.47 -0.01
N GLU A 269 17.18 -3.35 0.32
CA GLU A 269 18.40 -3.36 1.14
C GLU A 269 18.16 -4.02 2.49
N HIS A 270 17.03 -3.70 3.14
CA HIS A 270 16.73 -4.29 4.45
C HIS A 270 16.32 -5.77 4.37
N LEU A 271 15.63 -6.20 3.32
CA LEU A 271 15.38 -7.62 3.06
C LEU A 271 16.68 -8.40 2.88
N LEU A 272 17.65 -7.85 2.13
CA LEU A 272 18.95 -8.47 1.93
C LEU A 272 19.78 -8.49 3.22
N PHE A 273 19.69 -7.44 4.04
CA PHE A 273 20.32 -7.42 5.36
C PHE A 273 19.77 -8.55 6.25
N LEU A 274 18.45 -8.69 6.35
CA LEU A 274 17.83 -9.78 7.13
C LEU A 274 18.21 -11.15 6.62
N LYS A 275 18.24 -11.35 5.31
CA LYS A 275 18.67 -12.59 4.67
C LYS A 275 20.08 -13.01 5.11
N GLN A 276 21.00 -12.06 5.24
CA GLN A 276 22.40 -12.32 5.64
C GLN A 276 22.57 -12.51 7.15
N LEU A 277 21.57 -12.11 7.95
CA LEU A 277 21.67 -12.08 9.39
C LEU A 277 21.47 -13.47 10.02
N ASP A 278 20.62 -14.31 9.44
CA ASP A 278 20.21 -15.60 10.01
C ASP A 278 19.86 -16.61 8.90
N GLU A 279 20.36 -17.85 9.03
CA GLU A 279 20.04 -18.96 8.11
C GLU A 279 18.53 -19.18 7.92
N LYS A 280 17.71 -18.89 8.94
CA LYS A 280 16.26 -18.96 8.86
C LYS A 280 15.72 -18.02 7.79
N TYR A 281 16.24 -16.78 7.75
CA TYR A 281 15.80 -15.79 6.77
C TYR A 281 16.42 -16.02 5.39
N GLU A 282 17.65 -16.57 5.34
CA GLU A 282 18.27 -16.97 4.09
C GLU A 282 17.42 -17.96 3.33
N ARG A 283 16.75 -18.90 4.03
CA ARG A 283 15.89 -19.93 3.42
C ARG A 283 14.59 -19.36 2.85
N ILE A 284 13.98 -18.38 3.56
CA ILE A 284 12.68 -17.85 3.16
C ILE A 284 12.76 -16.66 2.20
N ILE A 285 13.88 -15.92 2.17
CA ILE A 285 14.07 -14.78 1.27
C ILE A 285 14.88 -15.21 0.05
N PRO A 286 14.26 -15.43 -1.12
CA PRO A 286 14.99 -15.82 -2.32
C PRO A 286 15.84 -14.66 -2.87
N GLU A 287 16.89 -14.99 -3.66
CA GLU A 287 17.75 -14.00 -4.32
C GLU A 287 16.95 -13.04 -5.22
N ASN A 288 15.93 -13.57 -5.88
CA ASN A 288 15.11 -12.86 -6.84
C ASN A 288 13.74 -12.49 -6.28
N ILE A 289 13.65 -12.17 -4.97
CA ILE A 289 12.42 -11.66 -4.37
C ILE A 289 11.87 -10.46 -5.17
N ALA A 290 10.63 -10.54 -5.57
CA ALA A 290 10.00 -9.47 -6.34
C ALA A 290 9.40 -8.41 -5.41
N LEU A 291 9.70 -7.14 -5.69
CA LEU A 291 8.96 -6.02 -5.13
C LEU A 291 7.98 -5.54 -6.20
N ILE A 292 6.70 -5.62 -5.89
CA ILE A 292 5.63 -5.32 -6.85
C ILE A 292 5.11 -3.92 -6.56
N ASN A 293 5.24 -3.04 -7.55
CA ASN A 293 4.60 -1.74 -7.54
C ASN A 293 3.20 -1.85 -8.18
N PRO A 294 2.12 -1.80 -7.40
CA PRO A 294 0.77 -1.96 -7.94
C PRO A 294 0.36 -0.87 -8.93
N ALA A 295 0.96 0.34 -8.83
CA ALA A 295 0.67 1.42 -9.76
C ALA A 295 1.17 1.11 -11.18
N GLN A 296 2.35 0.48 -11.30
CA GLN A 296 2.85 0.01 -12.61
C GLN A 296 1.96 -1.11 -13.15
N SER A 297 1.55 -2.04 -12.28
CA SER A 297 0.62 -3.12 -12.65
C SER A 297 -0.69 -2.56 -13.19
N LEU A 298 -1.26 -1.57 -12.49
CA LEU A 298 -2.50 -0.91 -12.87
C LEU A 298 -2.40 -0.16 -14.21
N ALA A 299 -1.27 0.52 -14.46
CA ALA A 299 -1.02 1.18 -15.74
C ALA A 299 -0.94 0.18 -16.90
N ILE A 300 -0.35 -0.99 -16.69
CA ILE A 300 -0.29 -2.08 -17.68
C ILE A 300 -1.68 -2.66 -17.92
N GLU A 301 -2.48 -2.89 -16.89
CA GLU A 301 -3.85 -3.38 -16.99
C GLU A 301 -4.72 -2.39 -17.80
N LEU A 302 -4.68 -1.11 -17.44
CA LEU A 302 -5.40 -0.06 -18.16
C LEU A 302 -5.02 -0.04 -19.65
N TYR A 303 -3.72 -0.14 -19.97
CA TYR A 303 -3.26 -0.18 -21.35
C TYR A 303 -3.81 -1.41 -22.10
N LYS A 304 -3.73 -2.60 -21.49
CA LYS A 304 -4.25 -3.84 -22.07
C LYS A 304 -5.77 -3.74 -22.34
N ASP A 305 -6.50 -3.17 -21.38
CA ASP A 305 -7.94 -2.99 -21.45
C ASP A 305 -8.32 -2.04 -22.61
N LEU A 306 -7.72 -0.85 -22.66
CA LEU A 306 -7.94 0.11 -23.74
C LEU A 306 -7.60 -0.46 -25.14
N VAL A 307 -6.56 -1.30 -25.24
CA VAL A 307 -6.21 -1.96 -26.51
C VAL A 307 -7.23 -3.02 -26.87
N SER A 308 -7.65 -3.86 -25.94
CA SER A 308 -8.60 -4.95 -26.19
C SER A 308 -9.99 -4.43 -26.58
N SER A 309 -10.39 -3.30 -26.00
CA SER A 309 -11.65 -2.62 -26.29
C SER A 309 -11.60 -1.68 -27.49
N ASP A 310 -10.48 -1.62 -28.25
CA ASP A 310 -10.25 -0.70 -29.37
C ASP A 310 -10.49 0.79 -29.02
N LEU A 311 -10.18 1.17 -27.78
CA LEU A 311 -10.39 2.53 -27.25
C LEU A 311 -9.13 3.42 -27.25
N THR A 312 -7.97 2.86 -27.66
CA THR A 312 -6.71 3.61 -27.69
C THR A 312 -6.71 4.73 -28.72
N GLY A 313 -6.32 5.94 -28.30
CA GLY A 313 -6.20 7.11 -29.17
C GLY A 313 -7.52 7.63 -29.75
N LYS A 314 -8.67 7.09 -29.36
CA LYS A 314 -9.99 7.57 -29.77
C LYS A 314 -10.53 8.57 -28.76
N ASP A 315 -10.97 9.73 -29.24
CA ASP A 315 -11.79 10.63 -28.41
C ASP A 315 -13.23 10.06 -28.39
N HIS A 316 -13.75 9.78 -27.20
CA HIS A 316 -15.16 9.51 -27.00
C HIS A 316 -15.88 10.85 -26.80
N TYR A 317 -16.71 11.22 -27.77
CA TYR A 317 -17.59 12.37 -27.72
C TYR A 317 -19.01 11.91 -27.43
#